data_a06252baa52c0783e919801d0e6b16d6
#
_entry.id   a06252baa52c0783e919801d0e6b16d6
#
_cell.length_a   1.000
_cell.length_b   1.000
_cell.length_c   1.000
_cell.angle_alpha   90.00
_cell.angle_beta   90.00
_cell.angle_gamma   90.00
#
_symmetry.space_group_name_H-M   'P 1'
#
loop_
_entity.id
_entity.type
_entity.pdbx_description
1 polymer ?
#
loop_
_entity_poly.entity_id
_entity_poly.type
_entity_poly.pdbx_seq_one_letter_code
_entity_poly.pdbx_strand_id
1 'polypeptide(L)'
;MDALPIQEQTGKTYASRRAGLMHACGHDGHTASLLGAARMIAQLKASGACEHWYGRLNLIFQPAEENGQDGGGAMAMVNDALFERFPCDQIFGMHNAPTLPLGRVHLRPGAMMASSDRVDVLITGKGGHAAFPHSTIDPTVAAASVVMALQSIVSRNVDPFGNAVISIGRLLAGEHGTHNVIPQQARLELSVRALDPKTRDLLEQRIRELIKLQSESFGCTASVNYRRGYPVLVNHPASSSLVEQVARECFGEDMVDGQTPPIGGSEDFASMLEVRPGCYFLMGNGDGPGSCMVHHPGYDFNDDLLPASIRMWTALAQKLLELR
;
A
#
# COMPACT_ATOMS: atom_id res chain seq x y z
N MET A 1 9.96 -6.22 -9.22
CA MET A 1 10.69 -6.93 -8.15
C MET A 1 11.63 -5.93 -7.49
N ASP A 2 11.41 -5.63 -6.25
CA ASP A 2 12.18 -4.70 -5.44
C ASP A 2 12.53 -5.31 -4.08
N ALA A 3 13.40 -4.67 -3.34
CA ALA A 3 13.91 -5.14 -2.06
C ALA A 3 13.86 -4.02 -1.03
N LEU A 4 13.74 -4.41 0.23
CA LEU A 4 13.67 -3.49 1.36
C LEU A 4 15.05 -3.31 2.01
N PRO A 5 15.31 -2.14 2.62
CA PRO A 5 16.56 -1.86 3.35
C PRO A 5 16.55 -2.54 4.73
N ILE A 6 16.46 -3.87 4.73
CA ILE A 6 16.41 -4.72 5.92
C ILE A 6 17.56 -5.72 5.86
N GLN A 7 18.27 -5.92 6.99
CA GLN A 7 19.26 -6.97 7.09
C GLN A 7 18.56 -8.31 7.29
N GLU A 8 18.69 -9.20 6.31
CA GLU A 8 18.09 -10.54 6.36
C GLU A 8 18.66 -11.39 7.49
N GLN A 9 17.77 -12.10 8.18
CA GLN A 9 18.09 -13.00 9.32
C GLN A 9 17.44 -14.38 9.15
N THR A 10 17.12 -14.79 7.92
CA THR A 10 16.49 -16.10 7.64
C THR A 10 17.43 -17.28 7.84
N GLY A 11 18.73 -17.08 7.73
CA GLY A 11 19.74 -18.15 7.81
C GLY A 11 19.68 -19.14 6.64
N LYS A 12 18.99 -18.83 5.56
CA LYS A 12 18.82 -19.70 4.39
C LYS A 12 20.07 -19.70 3.51
N THR A 13 20.27 -20.78 2.76
CA THR A 13 21.41 -20.90 1.83
C THR A 13 21.33 -19.93 0.66
N TYR A 14 20.13 -19.46 0.35
CA TYR A 14 19.81 -18.47 -0.69
C TYR A 14 19.57 -17.08 -0.15
N ALA A 15 19.87 -16.81 1.12
CA ALA A 15 19.73 -15.48 1.69
C ALA A 15 20.45 -14.41 0.87
N SER A 16 20.01 -13.16 1.00
CA SER A 16 20.57 -12.03 0.27
C SER A 16 22.08 -11.92 0.47
N ARG A 17 22.82 -11.76 -0.61
CA ARG A 17 24.25 -11.50 -0.61
C ARG A 17 24.60 -10.00 -0.52
N ARG A 18 23.56 -9.14 -0.50
CA ARG A 18 23.71 -7.69 -0.35
C ARG A 18 23.36 -7.30 1.08
N ALA A 19 24.37 -6.94 1.86
CA ALA A 19 24.15 -6.52 3.24
C ALA A 19 23.14 -5.37 3.33
N GLY A 20 22.20 -5.48 4.27
CA GLY A 20 21.16 -4.47 4.48
C GLY A 20 20.04 -4.44 3.45
N LEU A 21 19.96 -5.42 2.54
CA LEU A 21 18.87 -5.52 1.55
C LEU A 21 18.32 -6.94 1.51
N MET A 22 16.99 -7.10 1.53
CA MET A 22 16.33 -8.39 1.36
C MET A 22 14.95 -8.26 0.68
N HIS A 23 14.45 -9.37 0.13
CA HIS A 23 13.07 -9.51 -0.30
C HIS A 23 12.18 -9.86 0.91
N ALA A 24 11.79 -8.84 1.69
CA ALA A 24 10.99 -9.01 2.89
C ALA A 24 9.48 -8.86 2.64
N CYS A 25 9.05 -8.77 1.38
CA CYS A 25 7.63 -8.66 1.01
C CYS A 25 7.16 -9.74 0.01
N GLY A 26 8.05 -10.62 -0.45
CA GLY A 26 7.71 -11.73 -1.35
C GLY A 26 7.65 -11.38 -2.83
N HIS A 27 8.17 -10.23 -3.24
CA HIS A 27 8.15 -9.78 -4.63
C HIS A 27 8.98 -10.66 -5.58
N ASP A 28 9.98 -11.35 -5.07
CA ASP A 28 10.73 -12.40 -5.78
C ASP A 28 9.82 -13.61 -6.07
N GLY A 29 9.03 -14.06 -5.09
CA GLY A 29 8.03 -15.11 -5.25
C GLY A 29 6.90 -14.72 -6.20
N HIS A 30 6.42 -13.47 -6.16
CA HIS A 30 5.44 -12.94 -7.11
C HIS A 30 5.98 -12.97 -8.53
N THR A 31 7.24 -12.56 -8.71
CA THR A 31 7.93 -12.59 -10.00
C THR A 31 8.09 -14.04 -10.51
N ALA A 32 8.49 -14.97 -9.63
CA ALA A 32 8.63 -16.39 -9.96
C ALA A 32 7.28 -17.01 -10.36
N SER A 33 6.19 -16.65 -9.66
CA SER A 33 4.83 -17.08 -9.95
C SER A 33 4.38 -16.66 -11.35
N LEU A 34 4.55 -15.39 -11.70
CA LEU A 34 4.16 -14.88 -13.01
C LEU A 34 5.03 -15.47 -14.14
N LEU A 35 6.33 -15.63 -13.89
CA LEU A 35 7.24 -16.28 -14.86
C LEU A 35 6.89 -17.76 -15.06
N GLY A 36 6.51 -18.46 -13.99
CA GLY A 36 6.02 -19.83 -14.05
C GLY A 36 4.74 -19.97 -14.87
N ALA A 37 3.78 -19.05 -14.68
CA ALA A 37 2.56 -18.99 -15.50
C ALA A 37 2.87 -18.71 -16.98
N ALA A 38 3.78 -17.78 -17.25
CA ALA A 38 4.25 -17.50 -18.61
C ALA A 38 4.78 -18.77 -19.32
N ARG A 39 5.59 -19.56 -18.61
CA ARG A 39 6.11 -20.84 -19.14
C ARG A 39 5.00 -21.85 -19.39
N MET A 40 4.05 -21.99 -18.46
CA MET A 40 2.92 -22.89 -18.61
C MET A 40 2.07 -22.50 -19.83
N ILE A 41 1.74 -21.23 -20.00
CA ILE A 41 0.96 -20.72 -21.14
C ILE A 41 1.71 -20.96 -22.47
N ALA A 42 3.03 -20.75 -22.48
CA ALA A 42 3.85 -21.02 -23.66
C ALA A 42 3.86 -22.52 -24.04
N GLN A 43 3.85 -23.42 -23.05
CA GLN A 43 3.75 -24.86 -23.26
C GLN A 43 2.36 -25.25 -23.81
N LEU A 44 1.28 -24.69 -23.25
CA LEU A 44 -0.09 -24.89 -23.75
C LEU A 44 -0.21 -24.42 -25.20
N LYS A 45 0.39 -23.29 -25.55
CA LYS A 45 0.44 -22.81 -26.93
C LYS A 45 1.20 -23.74 -27.86
N ALA A 46 2.36 -24.21 -27.43
CA ALA A 46 3.20 -25.12 -28.23
C ALA A 46 2.54 -26.49 -28.46
N SER A 47 1.70 -26.95 -27.53
CA SER A 47 0.94 -28.21 -27.65
C SER A 47 -0.36 -28.08 -28.46
N GLY A 48 -0.78 -26.88 -28.87
CA GLY A 48 -2.06 -26.63 -29.52
C GLY A 48 -3.24 -26.58 -28.55
N ALA A 49 -3.04 -26.71 -27.22
CA ALA A 49 -4.12 -26.79 -26.26
C ALA A 49 -4.89 -25.46 -26.08
N CYS A 50 -4.35 -24.34 -26.57
CA CYS A 50 -4.96 -23.02 -26.49
C CYS A 50 -5.25 -22.35 -27.84
N GLU A 51 -5.45 -23.14 -28.90
CA GLU A 51 -5.77 -22.61 -30.24
C GLU A 51 -7.08 -21.80 -30.28
N HIS A 52 -7.98 -22.05 -29.32
CA HIS A 52 -9.26 -21.34 -29.16
C HIS A 52 -9.16 -20.09 -28.28
N TRP A 53 -7.96 -19.72 -27.80
CA TRP A 53 -7.75 -18.48 -27.04
C TRP A 53 -7.55 -17.29 -27.98
N TYR A 54 -8.25 -16.20 -27.70
CA TYR A 54 -8.19 -14.98 -28.49
C TYR A 54 -7.81 -13.77 -27.64
N GLY A 55 -6.92 -12.96 -28.15
CA GLY A 55 -6.52 -11.72 -27.50
C GLY A 55 -5.03 -11.58 -27.27
N ARG A 56 -4.69 -10.68 -26.36
CA ARG A 56 -3.32 -10.36 -25.98
C ARG A 56 -3.16 -10.51 -24.47
N LEU A 57 -2.16 -11.21 -24.05
CA LEU A 57 -1.70 -11.28 -22.67
C LEU A 57 -0.43 -10.46 -22.51
N ASN A 58 -0.47 -9.42 -21.67
CA ASN A 58 0.68 -8.62 -21.27
C ASN A 58 1.14 -9.08 -19.89
N LEU A 59 2.40 -9.45 -19.74
CA LEU A 59 2.99 -9.82 -18.45
C LEU A 59 3.80 -8.63 -17.95
N ILE A 60 3.37 -8.05 -16.83
CA ILE A 60 3.92 -6.82 -16.27
C ILE A 60 4.74 -7.17 -15.03
N PHE A 61 6.04 -6.87 -15.06
CA PHE A 61 6.95 -6.99 -13.93
C PHE A 61 7.24 -5.61 -13.38
N GLN A 62 6.43 -5.21 -12.42
CA GLN A 62 6.44 -3.86 -11.85
C GLN A 62 7.65 -3.65 -10.93
N PRO A 63 8.35 -2.51 -11.01
CA PRO A 63 9.42 -2.11 -10.09
C PRO A 63 8.88 -1.30 -8.91
N ALA A 64 9.70 -1.13 -7.87
CA ALA A 64 9.67 -0.04 -6.88
C ALA A 64 8.31 0.20 -6.18
N GLU A 65 7.56 -0.86 -5.85
CA GLU A 65 6.35 -0.75 -5.03
C GLU A 65 6.68 -0.20 -3.65
N GLU A 66 7.78 -0.64 -3.03
CA GLU A 66 8.20 -0.26 -1.68
C GLU A 66 8.77 1.18 -1.57
N ASN A 67 8.88 1.89 -2.69
CA ASN A 67 9.40 3.26 -2.68
C ASN A 67 8.50 4.21 -1.86
N GLY A 68 7.18 4.01 -1.88
CA GLY A 68 6.21 4.80 -1.12
C GLY A 68 6.19 6.29 -1.43
N GLN A 69 6.88 6.73 -2.50
CA GLN A 69 6.98 8.13 -2.92
C GLN A 69 6.53 8.26 -4.37
N ASP A 70 5.99 9.43 -4.72
CA ASP A 70 5.63 9.82 -6.10
C ASP A 70 4.75 8.79 -6.84
N GLY A 71 3.92 8.04 -6.10
CA GLY A 71 3.02 7.03 -6.66
C GLY A 71 3.66 5.68 -6.99
N GLY A 72 4.93 5.45 -6.63
CA GLY A 72 5.62 4.17 -6.82
C GLY A 72 5.92 3.82 -8.26
N GLY A 73 6.31 2.56 -8.47
CA GLY A 73 6.62 2.02 -9.79
C GLY A 73 5.42 1.89 -10.70
N ALA A 74 4.22 1.63 -10.15
CA ALA A 74 2.98 1.56 -10.93
C ALA A 74 2.68 2.90 -11.61
N MET A 75 2.70 4.01 -10.87
CA MET A 75 2.49 5.34 -11.43
C MET A 75 3.58 5.71 -12.45
N ALA A 76 4.85 5.35 -12.16
CA ALA A 76 5.94 5.57 -13.10
C ALA A 76 5.70 4.83 -14.44
N MET A 77 5.22 3.58 -14.40
CA MET A 77 4.87 2.82 -15.60
C MET A 77 3.66 3.42 -16.34
N VAL A 78 2.63 3.88 -15.61
CA VAL A 78 1.47 4.58 -16.20
C VAL A 78 1.93 5.84 -16.92
N ASN A 79 2.79 6.64 -16.28
CA ASN A 79 3.34 7.87 -16.87
C ASN A 79 4.27 7.61 -18.06
N ASP A 80 4.92 6.42 -18.13
CA ASP A 80 5.70 5.95 -19.29
C ASP A 80 4.81 5.32 -20.38
N ALA A 81 3.53 5.65 -20.40
CA ALA A 81 2.56 5.21 -21.39
C ALA A 81 2.40 3.66 -21.44
N LEU A 82 2.34 3.01 -20.27
CA LEU A 82 2.16 1.56 -20.18
C LEU A 82 0.97 1.08 -21.02
N PHE A 83 -0.18 1.70 -20.85
CA PHE A 83 -1.43 1.24 -21.46
C PHE A 83 -1.62 1.68 -22.91
N GLU A 84 -0.86 2.65 -23.40
CA GLU A 84 -0.76 3.04 -24.81
C GLU A 84 0.16 2.10 -25.58
N ARG A 85 1.28 1.73 -24.97
CA ARG A 85 2.28 0.81 -25.56
C ARG A 85 1.83 -0.65 -25.48
N PHE A 86 1.14 -1.01 -24.41
CA PHE A 86 0.63 -2.36 -24.14
C PHE A 86 -0.86 -2.31 -23.79
N PRO A 87 -1.74 -2.04 -24.78
CA PRO A 87 -3.17 -1.93 -24.52
C PRO A 87 -3.74 -3.19 -23.89
N CYS A 88 -4.62 -3.02 -22.92
CA CYS A 88 -5.40 -4.09 -22.29
C CYS A 88 -6.77 -3.57 -21.84
N ASP A 89 -7.74 -4.48 -21.73
CA ASP A 89 -9.10 -4.19 -21.26
C ASP A 89 -9.19 -4.30 -19.74
N GLN A 90 -8.38 -5.18 -19.13
CA GLN A 90 -8.36 -5.41 -17.69
C GLN A 90 -6.92 -5.66 -17.21
N ILE A 91 -6.68 -5.39 -15.91
CA ILE A 91 -5.40 -5.63 -15.26
C ILE A 91 -5.60 -6.36 -13.92
N PHE A 92 -4.68 -7.26 -13.58
CA PHE A 92 -4.77 -8.07 -12.37
C PHE A 92 -3.44 -8.06 -11.62
N GLY A 93 -3.51 -8.00 -10.28
CA GLY A 93 -2.37 -8.06 -9.38
C GLY A 93 -2.58 -9.11 -8.28
N MET A 94 -1.50 -9.72 -7.80
CA MET A 94 -1.53 -10.70 -6.71
C MET A 94 -0.43 -10.42 -5.72
N HIS A 95 -0.75 -10.54 -4.44
CA HIS A 95 0.24 -10.51 -3.37
C HIS A 95 0.08 -11.74 -2.46
N ASN A 96 1.19 -12.23 -1.94
CA ASN A 96 1.15 -13.26 -0.90
C ASN A 96 0.71 -12.68 0.45
N ALA A 97 0.07 -13.50 1.27
CA ALA A 97 -0.39 -13.09 2.59
C ALA A 97 0.06 -14.08 3.67
N PRO A 98 1.09 -13.76 4.47
CA PRO A 98 1.63 -14.67 5.48
C PRO A 98 0.64 -15.09 6.56
N THR A 99 -0.41 -14.30 6.80
CA THR A 99 -1.44 -14.58 7.81
C THR A 99 -2.54 -15.54 7.37
N LEU A 100 -2.52 -15.93 6.10
CA LEU A 100 -3.55 -16.80 5.51
C LEU A 100 -3.00 -18.22 5.29
N PRO A 101 -3.84 -19.26 5.47
CA PRO A 101 -3.48 -20.62 5.11
C PRO A 101 -2.97 -20.74 3.68
N LEU A 102 -2.03 -21.65 3.42
CA LEU A 102 -1.39 -21.83 2.13
C LEU A 102 -2.41 -21.99 0.99
N GLY A 103 -2.25 -21.16 -0.04
CA GLY A 103 -3.07 -21.18 -1.25
C GLY A 103 -4.49 -20.64 -1.10
N ARG A 104 -4.90 -20.19 0.08
CA ARG A 104 -6.21 -19.56 0.28
C ARG A 104 -6.26 -18.20 -0.43
N VAL A 105 -7.35 -17.95 -1.17
CA VAL A 105 -7.51 -16.72 -1.95
C VAL A 105 -8.47 -15.77 -1.23
N HIS A 106 -8.01 -14.53 -1.03
CA HIS A 106 -8.80 -13.46 -0.43
C HIS A 106 -8.89 -12.27 -1.39
N LEU A 107 -10.10 -11.78 -1.59
CA LEU A 107 -10.38 -10.59 -2.37
C LEU A 107 -11.69 -9.95 -1.92
N ARG A 108 -11.98 -8.77 -2.45
CA ARG A 108 -13.30 -8.13 -2.33
C ARG A 108 -13.53 -7.17 -3.48
N PRO A 109 -14.75 -6.97 -3.96
CA PRO A 109 -15.10 -5.86 -4.84
C PRO A 109 -15.06 -4.54 -4.07
N GLY A 110 -14.74 -3.44 -4.76
CA GLY A 110 -14.63 -2.12 -4.15
C GLY A 110 -13.31 -1.92 -3.41
N ALA A 111 -13.31 -1.03 -2.43
CA ALA A 111 -12.11 -0.66 -1.68
C ALA A 111 -11.55 -1.86 -0.88
N MET A 112 -10.33 -2.25 -1.20
CA MET A 112 -9.62 -3.37 -0.57
C MET A 112 -8.45 -2.93 0.28
N MET A 113 -7.67 -1.92 -0.16
CA MET A 113 -6.53 -1.39 0.59
C MET A 113 -6.61 0.14 0.68
N ALA A 114 -6.09 0.68 1.78
CA ALA A 114 -6.18 2.11 2.05
C ALA A 114 -5.23 2.93 1.17
N SER A 115 -5.57 4.21 0.97
CA SER A 115 -4.60 5.20 0.49
C SER A 115 -3.49 5.41 1.51
N SER A 116 -2.37 5.99 1.07
CA SER A 116 -1.27 6.33 1.97
C SER A 116 -0.75 7.73 1.67
N ASP A 117 -0.94 8.64 2.62
CA ASP A 117 -0.46 10.01 2.51
C ASP A 117 0.48 10.35 3.65
N ARG A 118 1.40 11.26 3.40
CA ARG A 118 2.38 11.78 4.36
C ARG A 118 2.22 13.29 4.50
N VAL A 119 2.30 13.77 5.74
CA VAL A 119 2.16 15.21 6.01
C VAL A 119 3.30 15.65 6.91
N ASP A 120 4.10 16.60 6.41
CA ASP A 120 5.12 17.28 7.19
C ASP A 120 4.60 18.65 7.60
N VAL A 121 4.64 18.94 8.88
CA VAL A 121 4.17 20.21 9.47
C VAL A 121 5.32 20.91 10.16
N LEU A 122 5.48 22.19 9.88
CA LEU A 122 6.37 23.08 10.60
C LEU A 122 5.56 24.19 11.24
N ILE A 123 5.55 24.24 12.58
CA ILE A 123 4.94 25.29 13.37
C ILE A 123 6.03 26.24 13.83
N THR A 124 5.91 27.51 13.51
CA THR A 124 6.90 28.54 13.84
C THR A 124 6.28 29.56 14.80
N GLY A 125 6.94 29.73 15.93
CA GLY A 125 6.63 30.71 16.96
C GLY A 125 7.80 31.69 17.17
N LYS A 126 7.96 32.12 18.42
CA LYS A 126 9.06 32.95 18.87
C LYS A 126 9.68 32.34 20.11
N GLY A 127 10.88 31.79 19.98
CA GLY A 127 11.65 31.20 21.06
C GLY A 127 12.15 32.24 22.09
N GLY A 128 12.59 31.76 23.23
CA GLY A 128 13.14 32.57 24.28
C GLY A 128 13.41 31.83 25.60
N HIS A 129 13.68 32.58 26.63
CA HIS A 129 13.98 32.02 27.96
C HIS A 129 12.70 31.50 28.62
N ALA A 130 12.69 30.26 29.07
CA ALA A 130 11.51 29.58 29.63
C ALA A 130 10.92 30.29 30.89
N ALA A 131 11.72 31.05 31.62
CA ALA A 131 11.23 31.85 32.75
C ALA A 131 10.47 33.13 32.34
N PHE A 132 10.49 33.50 31.04
CA PHE A 132 9.80 34.67 30.49
C PHE A 132 8.85 34.31 29.35
N PRO A 133 7.89 33.38 29.57
CA PRO A 133 7.02 32.88 28.49
C PRO A 133 6.17 33.97 27.85
N HIS A 134 5.81 35.02 28.60
CA HIS A 134 5.05 36.17 28.13
C HIS A 134 5.77 36.99 27.02
N SER A 135 7.09 36.80 26.85
CA SER A 135 7.90 37.44 25.80
C SER A 135 8.09 36.57 24.58
N THR A 136 7.50 35.37 24.57
CA THR A 136 7.64 34.33 23.53
C THR A 136 6.30 34.02 22.85
N ILE A 137 6.34 33.22 21.80
CA ILE A 137 5.20 32.55 21.20
C ILE A 137 5.61 31.06 21.12
N ASP A 138 5.07 30.25 22.01
CA ASP A 138 5.55 28.89 22.23
C ASP A 138 4.95 27.90 21.20
N PRO A 139 5.73 27.42 20.21
CA PRO A 139 5.26 26.45 19.23
C PRO A 139 5.06 25.06 19.84
N THR A 140 5.60 24.76 21.02
CA THR A 140 5.42 23.47 21.69
C THR A 140 3.97 23.29 22.15
N VAL A 141 3.40 24.34 22.76
CA VAL A 141 2.00 24.35 23.19
C VAL A 141 1.07 24.29 21.97
N ALA A 142 1.37 25.06 20.92
CA ALA A 142 0.62 25.02 19.67
C ALA A 142 0.63 23.61 19.04
N ALA A 143 1.79 22.95 18.98
CA ALA A 143 1.93 21.60 18.44
C ALA A 143 1.13 20.58 19.25
N ALA A 144 1.19 20.61 20.57
CA ALA A 144 0.39 19.73 21.43
C ALA A 144 -1.12 19.90 21.18
N SER A 145 -1.57 21.14 21.04
CA SER A 145 -2.97 21.45 20.72
C SER A 145 -3.37 20.98 19.34
N VAL A 146 -2.52 21.14 18.32
CA VAL A 146 -2.72 20.60 16.97
C VAL A 146 -2.86 19.09 16.99
N VAL A 147 -1.99 18.35 17.71
CA VAL A 147 -2.08 16.89 17.87
C VAL A 147 -3.46 16.47 18.38
N MET A 148 -3.93 17.10 19.44
CA MET A 148 -5.25 16.80 20.02
C MET A 148 -6.41 17.17 19.09
N ALA A 149 -6.33 18.31 18.42
CA ALA A 149 -7.36 18.78 17.51
C ALA A 149 -7.49 17.90 16.27
N LEU A 150 -6.39 17.39 15.72
CA LEU A 150 -6.38 16.48 14.57
C LEU A 150 -7.21 15.20 14.81
N GLN A 151 -7.28 14.71 16.07
CA GLN A 151 -8.08 13.52 16.40
C GLN A 151 -9.59 13.77 16.19
N SER A 152 -10.03 15.02 16.24
CA SER A 152 -11.43 15.39 16.01
C SER A 152 -11.87 15.22 14.55
N ILE A 153 -10.94 15.23 13.60
CA ILE A 153 -11.27 15.06 12.18
C ILE A 153 -11.90 13.68 11.93
N VAL A 154 -11.23 12.61 12.36
CA VAL A 154 -11.77 11.26 12.21
C VAL A 154 -13.07 11.08 13.00
N SER A 155 -13.10 11.54 14.25
CA SER A 155 -14.23 11.30 15.13
C SER A 155 -15.45 12.19 14.86
N ARG A 156 -15.32 13.32 14.13
CA ARG A 156 -16.38 14.33 13.95
C ARG A 156 -16.64 14.77 12.51
N ASN A 157 -15.75 14.47 11.57
CA ASN A 157 -15.93 14.87 10.18
C ASN A 157 -16.04 13.67 9.21
N VAL A 158 -15.45 12.51 9.55
CA VAL A 158 -15.60 11.28 8.77
C VAL A 158 -16.92 10.60 9.12
N ASP A 159 -17.59 10.02 8.12
CA ASP A 159 -18.79 9.23 8.33
C ASP A 159 -18.50 8.11 9.35
N PRO A 160 -19.39 7.85 10.33
CA PRO A 160 -19.19 6.79 11.33
C PRO A 160 -18.92 5.39 10.76
N PHE A 161 -19.38 5.11 9.55
CA PHE A 161 -19.13 3.87 8.81
C PHE A 161 -17.93 3.96 7.86
N GLY A 162 -17.33 5.15 7.72
CA GLY A 162 -16.12 5.38 6.95
C GLY A 162 -14.88 4.98 7.73
N ASN A 163 -13.85 4.54 7.01
CA ASN A 163 -12.57 4.16 7.60
C ASN A 163 -11.51 5.19 7.25
N ALA A 164 -10.93 5.82 8.27
CA ALA A 164 -9.86 6.78 8.14
C ALA A 164 -8.91 6.71 9.34
N VAL A 165 -7.64 7.01 9.12
CA VAL A 165 -6.61 7.05 10.16
C VAL A 165 -5.77 8.31 9.98
N ILE A 166 -5.55 9.03 11.09
CA ILE A 166 -4.55 10.10 11.19
C ILE A 166 -3.63 9.74 12.36
N SER A 167 -2.41 9.36 12.06
CA SER A 167 -1.40 9.02 13.07
C SER A 167 -0.28 10.06 13.03
N ILE A 168 0.14 10.51 14.21
CA ILE A 168 1.33 11.34 14.38
C ILE A 168 2.51 10.38 14.64
N GLY A 169 3.38 10.19 13.66
CA GLY A 169 4.55 9.32 13.77
C GLY A 169 5.71 10.01 14.48
N ARG A 170 5.77 11.35 14.42
CA ARG A 170 6.85 12.12 15.04
C ARG A 170 6.38 13.50 15.48
N LEU A 171 6.83 13.90 16.65
CA LEU A 171 6.70 15.26 17.20
C LEU A 171 8.06 15.68 17.75
N LEU A 172 8.60 16.79 17.26
CA LEU A 172 9.88 17.35 17.69
C LEU A 172 9.74 18.81 18.03
N ALA A 173 10.24 19.22 19.20
CA ALA A 173 10.35 20.61 19.61
C ALA A 173 11.51 20.77 20.59
N GLY A 174 12.36 21.78 20.37
CA GLY A 174 13.52 22.03 21.21
C GLY A 174 14.68 21.06 21.00
N GLU A 175 15.77 21.31 21.76
CA GLU A 175 16.99 20.52 21.74
C GLU A 175 17.15 19.78 23.08
N HIS A 176 17.75 18.60 23.02
CA HIS A 176 18.01 17.81 24.23
C HIS A 176 18.92 18.60 25.21
N GLY A 177 18.56 18.61 26.49
CA GLY A 177 19.33 19.28 27.54
C GLY A 177 19.07 20.80 27.70
N THR A 178 18.20 21.39 26.88
CA THR A 178 17.88 22.83 26.94
C THR A 178 16.58 23.12 27.69
N HIS A 179 16.51 22.74 28.97
CA HIS A 179 15.27 22.86 29.77
C HIS A 179 14.79 24.30 29.99
N ASN A 180 15.67 25.28 29.85
CA ASN A 180 15.38 26.71 30.05
C ASN A 180 15.16 27.49 28.76
N VAL A 181 14.97 26.79 27.60
CA VAL A 181 14.78 27.40 26.27
C VAL A 181 13.42 26.99 25.71
N ILE A 182 12.57 27.96 25.37
CA ILE A 182 11.42 27.76 24.50
C ILE A 182 11.92 27.78 23.06
N PRO A 183 11.64 26.74 22.26
CA PRO A 183 12.17 26.63 20.90
C PRO A 183 11.50 27.64 19.94
N GLN A 184 12.14 27.90 18.81
CA GLN A 184 11.60 28.70 17.71
C GLN A 184 10.57 27.94 16.90
N GLN A 185 10.68 26.60 16.83
CA GLN A 185 9.90 25.75 15.94
C GLN A 185 9.52 24.41 16.60
N ALA A 186 8.37 23.86 16.16
CA ALA A 186 7.98 22.47 16.38
C ALA A 186 7.66 21.82 15.04
N ARG A 187 7.93 20.51 14.93
CA ARG A 187 7.70 19.71 13.72
C ARG A 187 6.85 18.51 14.02
N LEU A 188 5.92 18.19 13.10
CA LEU A 188 5.10 16.97 13.15
C LEU A 188 5.24 16.23 11.82
N GLU A 189 5.29 14.90 11.89
CA GLU A 189 5.21 14.02 10.73
C GLU A 189 3.99 13.09 10.92
N LEU A 190 3.07 13.11 9.96
CA LEU A 190 1.83 12.38 10.03
C LEU A 190 1.74 11.32 8.92
N SER A 191 1.10 10.20 9.25
CA SER A 191 0.59 9.22 8.30
C SER A 191 -0.93 9.33 8.24
N VAL A 192 -1.48 9.44 7.02
CA VAL A 192 -2.92 9.58 6.79
C VAL A 192 -3.38 8.44 5.87
N ARG A 193 -4.50 7.79 6.24
CA ARG A 193 -5.07 6.66 5.51
C ARG A 193 -6.56 6.85 5.33
N ALA A 194 -7.10 6.45 4.18
CA ALA A 194 -8.53 6.41 3.89
C ALA A 194 -8.86 5.21 3.01
N LEU A 195 -10.07 4.66 3.15
CA LEU A 195 -10.61 3.60 2.28
C LEU A 195 -11.62 4.13 1.25
N ASP A 196 -11.77 5.44 1.14
CA ASP A 196 -12.64 6.11 0.17
C ASP A 196 -11.96 7.37 -0.35
N PRO A 197 -11.96 7.60 -1.69
CA PRO A 197 -11.33 8.80 -2.26
C PRO A 197 -11.91 10.13 -1.74
N LYS A 198 -13.23 10.21 -1.51
CA LYS A 198 -13.87 11.43 -0.98
C LYS A 198 -13.45 11.69 0.47
N THR A 199 -13.36 10.62 1.25
CA THR A 199 -12.82 10.70 2.62
C THR A 199 -11.36 11.17 2.60
N ARG A 200 -10.53 10.68 1.67
CA ARG A 200 -9.15 11.15 1.48
C ARG A 200 -9.09 12.66 1.22
N ASP A 201 -9.94 13.16 0.32
CA ASP A 201 -10.03 14.60 -0.01
C ASP A 201 -10.45 15.43 1.22
N LEU A 202 -11.46 14.96 1.95
CA LEU A 202 -11.90 15.56 3.19
C LEU A 202 -10.78 15.64 4.25
N LEU A 203 -10.03 14.54 4.44
CA LEU A 203 -8.92 14.50 5.38
C LEU A 203 -7.85 15.55 5.03
N GLU A 204 -7.42 15.63 3.76
CA GLU A 204 -6.44 16.63 3.34
C GLU A 204 -6.92 18.05 3.61
N GLN A 205 -8.15 18.36 3.20
CA GLN A 205 -8.73 19.68 3.43
C GLN A 205 -8.75 20.03 4.93
N ARG A 206 -9.33 19.14 5.75
CA ARG A 206 -9.49 19.41 7.19
C ARG A 206 -8.16 19.46 7.95
N ILE A 207 -7.19 18.64 7.58
CA ILE A 207 -5.84 18.67 8.16
C ILE A 207 -5.19 20.03 7.92
N ARG A 208 -5.21 20.52 6.67
CA ARG A 208 -4.63 21.82 6.32
C ARG A 208 -5.30 22.97 7.07
N GLU A 209 -6.64 23.01 7.07
CA GLU A 209 -7.42 24.05 7.74
C GLU A 209 -7.17 24.05 9.25
N LEU A 210 -7.26 22.88 9.89
CA LEU A 210 -7.17 22.77 11.34
C LEU A 210 -5.77 23.10 11.84
N ILE A 211 -4.71 22.61 11.18
CA ILE A 211 -3.33 22.93 11.55
C ILE A 211 -3.09 24.43 11.48
N LYS A 212 -3.54 25.08 10.40
CA LYS A 212 -3.41 26.54 10.23
C LYS A 212 -4.11 27.29 11.35
N LEU A 213 -5.42 27.09 11.49
CA LEU A 213 -6.25 27.85 12.45
C LEU A 213 -5.83 27.58 13.89
N GLN A 214 -5.50 26.33 14.21
CA GLN A 214 -5.07 25.98 15.57
C GLN A 214 -3.71 26.59 15.91
N SER A 215 -2.77 26.65 14.98
CA SER A 215 -1.48 27.31 15.19
C SER A 215 -1.64 28.82 15.35
N GLU A 216 -2.48 29.46 14.54
CA GLU A 216 -2.79 30.88 14.58
C GLU A 216 -3.43 31.30 15.95
N SER A 217 -4.26 30.40 16.54
CA SER A 217 -4.86 30.66 17.85
C SER A 217 -3.86 30.80 19.01
N PHE A 218 -2.64 30.28 18.82
CA PHE A 218 -1.49 30.43 19.73
C PHE A 218 -0.50 31.51 19.28
N GLY A 219 -0.83 32.29 18.23
CA GLY A 219 0.07 33.30 17.65
C GLY A 219 1.19 32.73 16.80
N CYS A 220 1.20 31.42 16.53
CA CYS A 220 2.14 30.73 15.67
C CYS A 220 1.70 30.80 14.21
N THR A 221 2.67 30.58 13.30
CA THR A 221 2.40 30.27 11.89
C THR A 221 2.67 28.79 11.62
N ALA A 222 1.96 28.19 10.65
CA ALA A 222 2.21 26.81 10.25
C ALA A 222 2.38 26.66 8.74
N SER A 223 3.32 25.82 8.34
CA SER A 223 3.50 25.35 6.97
C SER A 223 3.16 23.86 6.93
N VAL A 224 2.32 23.45 5.97
CA VAL A 224 1.84 22.08 5.80
C VAL A 224 2.22 21.58 4.42
N ASN A 225 3.15 20.63 4.36
CA ASN A 225 3.51 19.91 3.15
C ASN A 225 2.77 18.56 3.14
N TYR A 226 1.61 18.52 2.49
CA TYR A 226 0.82 17.31 2.31
C TYR A 226 1.21 16.64 1.01
N ARG A 227 1.67 15.40 1.07
CA ARG A 227 2.07 14.59 -0.07
C ARG A 227 1.16 13.40 -0.19
N ARG A 228 0.35 13.36 -1.24
CA ARG A 228 -0.43 12.18 -1.58
C ARG A 228 0.51 11.10 -2.09
N GLY A 229 0.45 9.93 -1.47
CA GLY A 229 1.10 8.72 -1.95
C GLY A 229 0.11 7.84 -2.72
N TYR A 230 0.07 6.54 -2.43
CA TYR A 230 -0.77 5.60 -3.17
C TYR A 230 -2.27 5.90 -3.00
N PRO A 231 -3.06 5.82 -4.08
CA PRO A 231 -4.51 5.97 -3.99
C PRO A 231 -5.16 4.81 -3.24
N VAL A 232 -6.46 4.90 -3.01
CA VAL A 232 -7.25 3.75 -2.52
C VAL A 232 -7.24 2.66 -3.57
N LEU A 233 -6.88 1.44 -3.20
CA LEU A 233 -6.98 0.30 -4.10
C LEU A 233 -8.45 -0.14 -4.18
N VAL A 234 -9.05 0.04 -5.36
CA VAL A 234 -10.47 -0.24 -5.62
C VAL A 234 -10.60 -1.29 -6.70
N ASN A 235 -10.99 -2.49 -6.31
CA ASN A 235 -11.24 -3.58 -7.24
C ASN A 235 -12.55 -3.35 -8.02
N HIS A 236 -12.50 -3.55 -9.34
CA HIS A 236 -13.68 -3.47 -10.19
C HIS A 236 -14.61 -4.67 -9.92
N PRO A 237 -15.92 -4.48 -9.69
CA PRO A 237 -16.83 -5.57 -9.29
C PRO A 237 -16.85 -6.77 -10.24
N ALA A 238 -16.94 -6.53 -11.55
CA ALA A 238 -16.98 -7.62 -12.53
C ALA A 238 -15.65 -8.38 -12.60
N SER A 239 -14.50 -7.68 -12.49
CA SER A 239 -13.18 -8.32 -12.44
C SER A 239 -12.98 -9.11 -11.16
N SER A 240 -13.51 -8.63 -10.02
CA SER A 240 -13.49 -9.36 -8.75
C SER A 240 -14.32 -10.64 -8.83
N SER A 241 -15.53 -10.58 -9.39
CA SER A 241 -16.38 -11.77 -9.58
C SER A 241 -15.71 -12.81 -10.48
N LEU A 242 -15.01 -12.37 -11.53
CA LEU A 242 -14.26 -13.26 -12.40
C LEU A 242 -13.10 -13.95 -11.66
N VAL A 243 -12.30 -13.20 -10.90
CA VAL A 243 -11.20 -13.75 -10.09
C VAL A 243 -11.74 -14.74 -9.06
N GLU A 244 -12.83 -14.39 -8.37
CA GLU A 244 -13.48 -15.26 -7.39
C GLU A 244 -13.96 -16.57 -8.03
N GLN A 245 -14.63 -16.49 -9.18
CA GLN A 245 -15.06 -17.66 -9.91
C GLN A 245 -13.88 -18.58 -10.29
N VAL A 246 -12.84 -18.02 -10.89
CA VAL A 246 -11.64 -18.78 -11.27
C VAL A 246 -10.95 -19.41 -10.06
N ALA A 247 -10.85 -18.68 -8.95
CA ALA A 247 -10.26 -19.20 -7.73
C ALA A 247 -11.06 -20.38 -7.16
N ARG A 248 -12.41 -20.30 -7.15
CA ARG A 248 -13.31 -21.39 -6.72
C ARG A 248 -13.19 -22.61 -7.65
N GLU A 249 -13.15 -22.41 -8.94
CA GLU A 249 -12.92 -23.46 -9.94
C GLU A 249 -11.54 -24.16 -9.76
N CYS A 250 -10.51 -23.40 -9.36
CA CYS A 250 -9.17 -23.93 -9.12
C CYS A 250 -9.00 -24.66 -7.80
N PHE A 251 -9.54 -24.08 -6.71
CA PHE A 251 -9.16 -24.47 -5.34
C PHE A 251 -10.33 -24.95 -4.48
N GLY A 252 -11.58 -24.81 -4.94
CA GLY A 252 -12.80 -25.14 -4.18
C GLY A 252 -13.34 -23.96 -3.36
N GLU A 253 -14.61 -24.09 -2.96
CA GLU A 253 -15.37 -23.04 -2.27
C GLU A 253 -14.74 -22.59 -0.95
N ASP A 254 -14.27 -23.54 -0.14
CA ASP A 254 -13.71 -23.27 1.19
C ASP A 254 -12.35 -22.55 1.17
N MET A 255 -11.71 -22.51 0.01
CA MET A 255 -10.41 -21.85 -0.18
C MET A 255 -10.53 -20.38 -0.61
N VAL A 256 -11.72 -19.85 -0.79
CA VAL A 256 -11.93 -18.50 -1.34
C VAL A 256 -12.83 -17.66 -0.45
N ASP A 257 -12.31 -16.51 -0.01
CA ASP A 257 -13.09 -15.45 0.63
C ASP A 257 -13.20 -14.25 -0.33
N GLY A 258 -14.38 -14.11 -0.96
CA GLY A 258 -14.70 -13.01 -1.90
C GLY A 258 -15.17 -11.73 -1.21
N GLN A 259 -15.21 -11.70 0.14
CA GLN A 259 -15.69 -10.57 0.95
C GLN A 259 -14.74 -10.23 2.09
N THR A 260 -13.44 -10.47 1.89
CA THR A 260 -12.44 -10.21 2.93
C THR A 260 -12.53 -8.77 3.46
N PRO A 261 -12.35 -8.53 4.76
CA PRO A 261 -12.30 -7.17 5.29
C PRO A 261 -11.22 -6.34 4.61
N PRO A 262 -11.45 -5.02 4.39
CA PRO A 262 -10.42 -4.17 3.83
C PRO A 262 -9.25 -4.02 4.80
N ILE A 263 -8.05 -3.78 4.28
CA ILE A 263 -6.83 -3.65 5.06
C ILE A 263 -6.27 -2.23 5.02
N GLY A 264 -5.64 -1.82 6.12
CA GLY A 264 -5.04 -0.47 6.25
C GLY A 264 -3.71 -0.30 5.53
N GLY A 265 -3.14 -1.38 4.96
CA GLY A 265 -2.00 -1.31 4.06
C GLY A 265 -2.33 -0.57 2.77
N SER A 266 -1.32 -0.17 2.03
CA SER A 266 -1.45 0.49 0.72
C SER A 266 -0.62 -0.24 -0.32
N GLU A 267 -1.00 -0.09 -1.59
CA GLU A 267 -0.40 -0.78 -2.72
C GLU A 267 -0.44 0.15 -3.94
N ASP A 268 0.67 0.32 -4.64
CA ASP A 268 0.74 1.26 -5.77
C ASP A 268 0.04 0.73 -7.04
N PHE A 269 -0.24 -0.57 -7.14
CA PHE A 269 -1.11 -1.15 -8.16
C PHE A 269 -2.47 -0.44 -8.25
N ALA A 270 -2.89 0.21 -7.16
CA ALA A 270 -4.06 1.09 -7.13
C ALA A 270 -4.03 2.15 -8.25
N SER A 271 -2.85 2.68 -8.59
CA SER A 271 -2.69 3.64 -9.69
C SER A 271 -2.99 3.04 -11.07
N MET A 272 -2.73 1.76 -11.26
CA MET A 272 -3.11 1.04 -12.49
C MET A 272 -4.62 0.80 -12.55
N LEU A 273 -5.25 0.53 -11.39
CA LEU A 273 -6.71 0.36 -11.29
C LEU A 273 -7.49 1.66 -11.51
N GLU A 274 -6.91 2.83 -11.28
CA GLU A 274 -7.52 4.12 -11.64
C GLU A 274 -7.62 4.30 -13.17
N VAL A 275 -6.78 3.61 -13.95
CA VAL A 275 -6.71 3.74 -15.41
C VAL A 275 -7.40 2.58 -16.13
N ARG A 276 -7.38 1.39 -15.56
CA ARG A 276 -7.98 0.17 -16.15
C ARG A 276 -8.78 -0.60 -15.10
N PRO A 277 -9.96 -1.13 -15.45
CA PRO A 277 -10.68 -2.03 -14.56
C PRO A 277 -9.84 -3.28 -14.30
N GLY A 278 -9.92 -3.82 -13.08
CA GLY A 278 -9.13 -4.98 -12.72
C GLY A 278 -9.41 -5.46 -11.31
N CYS A 279 -8.60 -6.39 -10.85
CA CYS A 279 -8.70 -6.93 -9.50
C CYS A 279 -7.31 -7.23 -8.93
N TYR A 280 -7.11 -6.81 -7.69
CA TYR A 280 -6.02 -7.23 -6.84
C TYR A 280 -6.53 -8.27 -5.84
N PHE A 281 -5.79 -9.34 -5.64
CA PHE A 281 -6.16 -10.42 -4.73
C PHE A 281 -4.97 -10.91 -3.93
N LEU A 282 -5.23 -11.51 -2.78
CA LEU A 282 -4.23 -12.09 -1.89
C LEU A 282 -4.23 -13.59 -2.00
N MET A 283 -3.05 -14.20 -1.89
CA MET A 283 -2.90 -15.66 -1.77
C MET A 283 -2.13 -16.01 -0.51
N GLY A 284 -2.66 -16.92 0.28
CA GLY A 284 -2.08 -17.35 1.55
C GLY A 284 -0.69 -17.97 1.37
N ASN A 285 0.28 -17.46 2.13
CA ASN A 285 1.65 -17.94 2.17
C ASN A 285 1.84 -19.13 3.15
N GLY A 286 0.82 -19.44 3.96
CA GLY A 286 0.87 -20.49 4.98
C GLY A 286 1.59 -20.05 6.26
N ASP A 287 1.71 -21.01 7.19
CA ASP A 287 2.26 -20.85 8.53
C ASP A 287 3.58 -21.63 8.74
N GLY A 288 4.27 -21.97 7.67
CA GLY A 288 5.53 -22.70 7.69
C GLY A 288 6.71 -21.87 8.21
N PRO A 289 7.92 -22.43 8.26
CA PRO A 289 9.13 -21.69 8.59
C PRO A 289 9.30 -20.46 7.70
N GLY A 290 9.53 -19.29 8.29
CA GLY A 290 9.62 -18.02 7.56
C GLY A 290 8.30 -17.30 7.35
N SER A 291 7.19 -17.83 7.87
CA SER A 291 5.85 -17.23 7.76
C SER A 291 5.63 -15.96 8.63
N CYS A 292 6.71 -15.28 8.99
CA CYS A 292 6.62 -13.96 9.62
C CYS A 292 5.82 -13.00 8.74
N MET A 293 5.29 -11.95 9.36
CA MET A 293 4.72 -10.83 8.61
C MET A 293 5.75 -10.28 7.60
N VAL A 294 5.26 -9.80 6.48
CA VAL A 294 6.08 -9.03 5.53
C VAL A 294 6.85 -7.92 6.27
N HIS A 295 8.00 -7.52 5.74
CA HIS A 295 8.92 -6.54 6.33
C HIS A 295 9.64 -7.01 7.61
N HIS A 296 9.49 -8.28 8.02
CA HIS A 296 10.25 -8.85 9.14
C HIS A 296 11.59 -9.41 8.64
N PRO A 297 12.71 -9.24 9.36
CA PRO A 297 14.02 -9.76 8.94
C PRO A 297 14.09 -11.29 8.74
N GLY A 298 13.20 -12.03 9.38
CA GLY A 298 13.08 -13.49 9.23
C GLY A 298 12.05 -13.94 8.19
N TYR A 299 11.45 -13.00 7.43
CA TYR A 299 10.48 -13.33 6.41
C TYR A 299 11.12 -14.15 5.27
N ASP A 300 10.36 -15.13 4.77
CA ASP A 300 10.73 -15.94 3.60
C ASP A 300 9.45 -16.27 2.82
N PHE A 301 9.49 -16.10 1.50
CA PHE A 301 8.37 -16.52 0.65
C PHE A 301 8.26 -18.04 0.69
N ASN A 302 7.06 -18.56 0.88
CA ASN A 302 6.84 -20.00 0.89
C ASN A 302 6.74 -20.53 -0.55
N ASP A 303 7.78 -21.23 -1.01
CA ASP A 303 7.84 -21.81 -2.35
C ASP A 303 6.70 -22.80 -2.65
N ASP A 304 6.07 -23.41 -1.62
CA ASP A 304 4.90 -24.28 -1.78
C ASP A 304 3.68 -23.51 -2.31
N LEU A 305 3.69 -22.16 -2.26
CA LEU A 305 2.66 -21.34 -2.90
C LEU A 305 2.82 -21.26 -4.42
N LEU A 306 4.03 -21.45 -4.97
CA LEU A 306 4.29 -21.30 -6.40
C LEU A 306 3.37 -22.14 -7.30
N PRO A 307 3.12 -23.44 -7.05
CA PRO A 307 2.21 -24.22 -7.88
C PRO A 307 0.79 -23.67 -7.91
N ALA A 308 0.27 -23.21 -6.75
CA ALA A 308 -1.08 -22.64 -6.66
C ALA A 308 -1.17 -21.30 -7.38
N SER A 309 -0.20 -20.40 -7.18
CA SER A 309 -0.17 -19.10 -7.84
C SER A 309 0.00 -19.20 -9.36
N ILE A 310 0.87 -20.12 -9.85
CA ILE A 310 1.01 -20.42 -11.28
C ILE A 310 -0.30 -20.91 -11.87
N ARG A 311 -0.99 -21.83 -11.15
CA ARG A 311 -2.30 -22.35 -11.57
C ARG A 311 -3.34 -21.23 -11.65
N MET A 312 -3.39 -20.37 -10.64
CA MET A 312 -4.31 -19.23 -10.60
C MET A 312 -4.12 -18.29 -11.78
N TRP A 313 -2.88 -17.86 -12.04
CA TRP A 313 -2.55 -16.99 -13.18
C TRP A 313 -2.87 -17.63 -14.53
N THR A 314 -2.55 -18.92 -14.69
CA THR A 314 -2.81 -19.65 -15.93
C THR A 314 -4.31 -19.79 -16.19
N ALA A 315 -5.09 -20.16 -15.16
CA ALA A 315 -6.54 -20.30 -15.27
C ALA A 315 -7.24 -18.96 -15.53
N LEU A 316 -6.77 -17.88 -14.89
CA LEU A 316 -7.30 -16.53 -15.12
C LEU A 316 -7.04 -16.07 -16.57
N ALA A 317 -5.82 -16.30 -17.08
CA ALA A 317 -5.49 -15.99 -18.47
C ALA A 317 -6.35 -16.82 -19.44
N GLN A 318 -6.54 -18.10 -19.18
CA GLN A 318 -7.41 -18.98 -19.97
C GLN A 318 -8.83 -18.44 -20.01
N LYS A 319 -9.42 -18.17 -18.84
CA LYS A 319 -10.82 -17.70 -18.73
C LYS A 319 -11.03 -16.41 -19.50
N LEU A 320 -10.10 -15.46 -19.40
CA LEU A 320 -10.18 -14.16 -20.09
C LEU A 320 -9.99 -14.26 -21.61
N LEU A 321 -9.13 -15.17 -22.08
CA LEU A 321 -8.84 -15.33 -23.51
C LEU A 321 -9.84 -16.26 -24.21
N GLU A 322 -10.62 -17.05 -23.47
CA GLU A 322 -11.75 -17.84 -23.98
C GLU A 322 -13.07 -17.05 -24.05
N LEU A 323 -13.20 -15.99 -23.27
CA LEU A 323 -14.40 -15.10 -23.31
C LEU A 323 -14.37 -14.26 -24.60
N ARG A 324 -15.42 -14.38 -25.39
CA ARG A 324 -15.70 -13.58 -26.61
C ARG A 324 -16.79 -12.55 -26.34
#